data_bd4970f3d18290af2cc5271d3308c79b
#
_entry.id   bd4970f3d18290af2cc5271d3308c79b
#
_cell.length_a   1.000
_cell.length_b   1.000
_cell.length_c   1.000
_cell.angle_alpha   90.00
_cell.angle_beta   90.00
_cell.angle_gamma   90.00
#
_symmetry.space_group_name_H-M   'P 1'
#
loop_
_entity.id
_entity.type
_entity.pdbx_description
1 polymer ?
#
loop_
_entity_poly.entity_id
_entity_poly.type
_entity_poly.pdbx_seq_one_letter_code
_entity_poly.pdbx_strand_id
1 'polypeptide(L)'
;MKLRDSGNASIAYFYFDFRDNDKQRLRNMLPSLLIQLSARSDSRCDTLARLYSDHDSGVQKPSDRAMIECLKEMLALPSQGPTYIILDALDECPNNSGIPSPRNEVLQLVKELVDPRLSYLHICVTSRPEIDIQAVLQHLTPHPVSLHDESGQKQDIADYVNSVVHSDSAMRRWREEDKDLVIKTLSEKADGM
;
A
#
# COMPACT_ATOMS: atom_id res chain seq x y z
N MET A 1 7.38 -13.62 0.52
CA MET A 1 8.68 -13.37 1.17
C MET A 1 9.87 -14.09 0.53
N LYS A 2 9.70 -15.23 -0.12
CA LYS A 2 10.82 -16.00 -0.74
C LYS A 2 11.62 -15.25 -1.82
N LEU A 3 10.99 -14.35 -2.60
CA LEU A 3 11.66 -13.58 -3.66
C LEU A 3 12.65 -12.54 -3.10
N ARG A 4 12.34 -11.93 -1.95
CA ARG A 4 13.22 -10.97 -1.27
C ARG A 4 14.47 -11.64 -0.70
N ASP A 5 14.33 -12.87 -0.20
CA ASP A 5 15.41 -13.59 0.46
C ASP A 5 16.39 -14.20 -0.56
N SER A 6 15.95 -14.41 -1.80
CA SER A 6 16.81 -14.89 -2.91
C SER A 6 17.66 -13.78 -3.56
N GLY A 7 17.48 -12.51 -3.18
CA GLY A 7 18.19 -11.38 -3.80
C GLY A 7 17.71 -11.01 -5.22
N ASN A 8 16.70 -11.71 -5.72
CA ASN A 8 16.25 -11.58 -7.10
C ASN A 8 15.20 -10.45 -7.31
N ALA A 9 14.68 -9.84 -6.24
CA ALA A 9 13.68 -8.78 -6.32
C ALA A 9 13.85 -7.75 -5.20
N SER A 10 13.51 -6.50 -5.48
CA SER A 10 13.43 -5.42 -4.50
C SER A 10 11.96 -5.19 -4.11
N ILE A 11 11.71 -5.01 -2.82
CA ILE A 11 10.37 -4.75 -2.29
C ILE A 11 10.43 -3.53 -1.38
N ALA A 12 9.57 -2.55 -1.64
CA ALA A 12 9.31 -1.43 -0.76
C ALA A 12 7.80 -1.31 -0.51
N TYR A 13 7.44 -0.87 0.67
CA TYR A 13 6.02 -0.78 1.04
C TYR A 13 5.77 0.41 1.96
N PHE A 14 4.52 0.88 1.93
CA PHE A 14 4.03 1.88 2.85
C PHE A 14 2.57 1.59 3.19
N TYR A 15 2.22 1.68 4.48
CA TYR A 15 0.87 1.52 5.00
C TYR A 15 0.33 2.87 5.43
N PHE A 16 -0.74 3.33 4.81
CA PHE A 16 -1.47 4.50 5.28
C PHE A 16 -2.26 4.14 6.56
N ASP A 17 -2.43 5.09 7.46
CA ASP A 17 -3.22 4.92 8.69
C ASP A 17 -3.83 6.27 9.06
N PHE A 18 -5.17 6.37 9.06
CA PHE A 18 -5.89 7.62 9.37
C PHE A 18 -5.69 8.08 10.81
N ARG A 19 -5.20 7.23 11.70
CA ARG A 19 -4.93 7.56 13.12
C ARG A 19 -3.52 8.11 13.33
N ASP A 20 -2.63 7.93 12.35
CA ASP A 20 -1.23 8.33 12.43
C ASP A 20 -0.92 9.39 11.36
N ASN A 21 -0.80 10.66 11.78
CA ASN A 21 -0.52 11.78 10.88
C ASN A 21 0.75 11.59 10.05
N ASP A 22 1.72 10.84 10.57
CA ASP A 22 2.96 10.55 9.85
C ASP A 22 2.76 9.51 8.74
N LYS A 23 1.64 8.77 8.77
CA LYS A 23 1.27 7.80 7.75
C LYS A 23 0.17 8.28 6.79
N GLN A 24 0.02 9.59 6.64
CA GLN A 24 -1.04 10.16 5.82
C GLN A 24 -0.54 11.03 4.66
N ARG A 25 0.76 11.16 4.47
CA ARG A 25 1.34 12.13 3.54
C ARG A 25 2.43 11.54 2.68
N LEU A 26 2.48 12.01 1.42
CA LEU A 26 3.54 11.73 0.46
C LEU A 26 4.94 11.97 1.06
N ARG A 27 5.10 13.09 1.78
CA ARG A 27 6.37 13.48 2.40
C ARG A 27 6.96 12.44 3.36
N ASN A 28 6.13 11.65 4.00
CA ASN A 28 6.57 10.61 4.93
C ASN A 28 6.70 9.24 4.25
N MET A 29 5.92 9.02 3.20
CA MET A 29 6.01 7.83 2.37
C MET A 29 7.34 7.77 1.59
N LEU A 30 7.76 8.89 0.98
CA LEU A 30 8.94 8.93 0.13
C LEU A 30 10.23 8.47 0.83
N PRO A 31 10.61 8.98 2.02
CA PRO A 31 11.80 8.52 2.73
C PRO A 31 11.73 7.02 3.05
N SER A 32 10.56 6.52 3.43
CA SER A 32 10.36 5.09 3.72
C SER A 32 10.67 4.22 2.50
N LEU A 33 10.16 4.59 1.32
CA LEU A 33 10.42 3.86 0.09
C LEU A 33 11.89 3.95 -0.32
N LEU A 34 12.50 5.15 -0.26
CA LEU A 34 13.91 5.36 -0.62
C LEU A 34 14.85 4.50 0.24
N ILE A 35 14.65 4.48 1.55
CA ILE A 35 15.46 3.66 2.47
C ILE A 35 15.29 2.17 2.18
N GLN A 36 14.05 1.69 1.97
CA GLN A 36 13.79 0.29 1.71
C GLN A 36 14.40 -0.19 0.38
N LEU A 37 14.36 0.66 -0.65
CA LEU A 37 14.93 0.35 -1.96
C LEU A 37 16.46 0.39 -1.96
N SER A 38 17.08 1.28 -1.18
CA SER A 38 18.54 1.38 -1.07
C SER A 38 19.16 0.24 -0.26
N ALA A 39 18.42 -0.36 0.68
CA ALA A 39 18.95 -1.28 1.68
C ALA A 39 19.66 -2.53 1.14
N ARG A 40 19.49 -2.89 -0.14
CA ARG A 40 20.07 -4.09 -0.76
C ARG A 40 20.65 -3.84 -2.16
N SER A 41 20.97 -2.61 -2.49
CA SER A 41 21.55 -2.24 -3.78
C SER A 41 22.54 -1.11 -3.59
N ASP A 42 23.82 -1.39 -3.80
CA ASP A 42 24.88 -0.40 -3.66
C ASP A 42 24.63 0.82 -4.55
N SER A 43 24.24 0.61 -5.80
CA SER A 43 23.92 1.70 -6.73
C SER A 43 22.75 2.59 -6.25
N ARG A 44 21.72 2.00 -5.63
CA ARG A 44 20.61 2.76 -5.03
C ARG A 44 21.04 3.45 -3.75
N CYS A 45 21.93 2.81 -2.98
CA CYS A 45 22.53 3.41 -1.80
C CYS A 45 23.36 4.65 -2.17
N ASP A 46 24.15 4.58 -3.25
CA ASP A 46 24.91 5.71 -3.78
C ASP A 46 24.00 6.86 -4.23
N THR A 47 22.86 6.55 -4.87
CA THR A 47 21.87 7.56 -5.26
C THR A 47 21.27 8.25 -4.02
N LEU A 48 20.94 7.50 -2.96
CA LEU A 48 20.46 8.08 -1.71
C LEU A 48 21.54 8.90 -1.01
N ALA A 49 22.78 8.44 -1.01
CA ALA A 49 23.92 9.14 -0.42
C ALA A 49 24.17 10.49 -1.10
N ARG A 50 24.00 10.57 -2.44
CA ARG A 50 24.06 11.86 -3.16
C ARG A 50 22.97 12.81 -2.69
N LEU A 51 21.71 12.35 -2.63
CA LEU A 51 20.61 13.17 -2.11
C LEU A 51 20.92 13.70 -0.70
N TYR A 52 21.49 12.89 0.15
CA TYR A 52 21.91 13.29 1.50
C TYR A 52 23.02 14.36 1.47
N SER A 53 24.04 14.15 0.63
CA SER A 53 25.17 15.08 0.49
C SER A 53 24.75 16.42 -0.08
N ASP A 54 23.85 16.44 -1.08
CA ASP A 54 23.34 17.66 -1.73
C ASP A 54 22.48 18.52 -0.78
N HIS A 55 22.08 17.94 0.37
CA HIS A 55 21.31 18.63 1.42
C HIS A 55 22.12 18.80 2.72
N ASP A 56 23.37 19.27 2.59
CA ASP A 56 24.29 19.56 3.68
C ASP A 56 24.44 18.38 4.68
N SER A 57 24.59 17.17 4.14
CA SER A 57 24.71 15.96 4.94
C SER A 57 23.56 15.79 5.96
N GLY A 58 22.34 16.11 5.54
CA GLY A 58 21.13 15.93 6.34
C GLY A 58 20.74 17.13 7.23
N VAL A 59 21.47 18.24 7.15
CA VAL A 59 21.10 19.49 7.86
C VAL A 59 19.86 20.10 7.22
N GLN A 60 19.76 20.06 5.90
CA GLN A 60 18.59 20.51 5.16
C GLN A 60 17.70 19.30 4.80
N LYS A 61 16.42 19.44 5.02
CA LYS A 61 15.46 18.40 4.61
C LYS A 61 15.22 18.51 3.10
N PRO A 62 15.37 17.40 2.33
CA PRO A 62 15.03 17.39 0.92
C PRO A 62 13.57 17.79 0.67
N SER A 63 13.30 18.48 -0.42
CA SER A 63 11.94 18.73 -0.88
C SER A 63 11.29 17.44 -1.37
N ASP A 64 9.96 17.38 -1.41
CA ASP A 64 9.24 16.22 -1.95
C ASP A 64 9.63 15.96 -3.40
N ARG A 65 9.84 17.03 -4.20
CA ARG A 65 10.31 16.91 -5.56
C ARG A 65 11.71 16.28 -5.65
N ALA A 66 12.65 16.68 -4.81
CA ALA A 66 13.99 16.09 -4.79
C ALA A 66 13.95 14.60 -4.43
N MET A 67 13.08 14.22 -3.48
CA MET A 67 12.86 12.81 -3.12
C MET A 67 12.19 12.01 -4.24
N ILE A 68 11.24 12.60 -4.97
CA ILE A 68 10.60 11.96 -6.14
C ILE A 68 11.62 11.72 -7.25
N GLU A 69 12.47 12.70 -7.55
CA GLU A 69 13.51 12.54 -8.57
C GLU A 69 14.53 11.46 -8.15
N CYS A 70 14.93 11.44 -6.88
CA CYS A 70 15.79 10.38 -6.35
C CYS A 70 15.14 8.98 -6.49
N LEU A 71 13.84 8.85 -6.19
CA LEU A 71 13.09 7.62 -6.38
C LEU A 71 13.07 7.17 -7.84
N LYS A 72 12.78 8.09 -8.76
CA LYS A 72 12.78 7.82 -10.21
C LYS A 72 14.17 7.40 -10.69
N GLU A 73 15.21 8.05 -10.21
CA GLU A 73 16.58 7.70 -10.53
C GLU A 73 16.93 6.28 -10.04
N MET A 74 16.59 5.95 -8.80
CA MET A 74 16.78 4.60 -8.26
C MET A 74 16.04 3.52 -9.07
N LEU A 75 14.84 3.85 -9.53
CA LEU A 75 14.04 2.95 -10.36
C LEU A 75 14.57 2.84 -11.79
N ALA A 76 15.24 3.83 -12.32
CA ALA A 76 15.79 3.83 -13.67
C ALA A 76 17.18 3.18 -13.78
N LEU A 77 17.80 2.78 -12.67
CA LEU A 77 19.12 2.15 -12.68
C LEU A 77 19.12 0.84 -13.48
N PRO A 78 20.09 0.63 -14.35
CA PRO A 78 20.17 -0.57 -15.16
C PRO A 78 20.47 -1.82 -14.31
N SER A 79 20.16 -2.99 -14.85
CA SER A 79 20.49 -4.30 -14.26
C SER A 79 19.86 -4.56 -12.88
N GLN A 80 18.73 -3.86 -12.58
CA GLN A 80 17.94 -4.15 -11.38
C GLN A 80 16.95 -5.28 -11.69
N GLY A 81 16.79 -6.19 -10.74
CA GLY A 81 15.70 -7.18 -10.79
C GLY A 81 14.32 -6.54 -10.63
N PRO A 82 13.25 -7.35 -10.69
CA PRO A 82 11.89 -6.85 -10.47
C PRO A 82 11.78 -6.04 -9.17
N THR A 83 11.15 -4.88 -9.25
CA THR A 83 10.91 -4.00 -8.11
C THR A 83 9.42 -3.92 -7.84
N TYR A 84 9.03 -4.19 -6.61
CA TYR A 84 7.65 -4.14 -6.15
C TYR A 84 7.47 -3.00 -5.15
N ILE A 85 6.53 -2.11 -5.43
CA ILE A 85 6.10 -1.06 -4.50
C ILE A 85 4.67 -1.40 -4.06
N ILE A 86 4.45 -1.50 -2.76
CA ILE A 86 3.15 -1.83 -2.17
C ILE A 86 2.67 -0.62 -1.37
N LEU A 87 1.54 -0.07 -1.77
CA LEU A 87 0.87 1.04 -1.09
C LEU A 87 -0.46 0.52 -0.53
N ASP A 88 -0.49 0.29 0.78
CA ASP A 88 -1.63 -0.33 1.44
C ASP A 88 -2.54 0.71 2.09
N ALA A 89 -3.85 0.46 2.02
CA ALA A 89 -4.90 1.31 2.59
C ALA A 89 -4.86 2.77 2.11
N LEU A 90 -4.76 2.99 0.79
CA LEU A 90 -4.67 4.34 0.21
C LEU A 90 -5.88 5.23 0.55
N ASP A 91 -7.05 4.65 0.79
CA ASP A 91 -8.25 5.34 1.25
C ASP A 91 -8.07 6.01 2.62
N GLU A 92 -7.14 5.55 3.44
CA GLU A 92 -6.81 6.16 4.73
C GLU A 92 -5.94 7.42 4.60
N CYS A 93 -5.39 7.69 3.41
CA CYS A 93 -4.75 8.96 3.08
C CYS A 93 -5.81 10.07 2.91
N PRO A 94 -5.71 11.21 3.61
CA PRO A 94 -6.75 12.25 3.58
C PRO A 94 -6.97 12.85 2.19
N ASN A 95 -8.26 13.04 1.82
CA ASN A 95 -8.65 13.71 0.58
C ASN A 95 -9.26 15.11 0.79
N ASN A 96 -9.34 15.58 2.02
CA ASN A 96 -10.09 16.80 2.42
C ASN A 96 -9.22 17.98 2.86
N SER A 97 -7.90 17.87 2.82
CA SER A 97 -6.98 18.88 3.32
C SER A 97 -6.02 19.37 2.24
N GLY A 98 -6.19 20.61 1.80
CA GLY A 98 -5.28 21.26 0.85
C GLY A 98 -5.64 21.08 -0.63
N ILE A 99 -4.93 21.82 -1.49
CA ILE A 99 -5.00 21.73 -2.96
C ILE A 99 -3.56 21.70 -3.47
N PRO A 100 -3.04 20.56 -3.97
CA PRO A 100 -3.70 19.24 -3.97
C PRO A 100 -3.86 18.64 -2.58
N SER A 101 -4.79 17.69 -2.43
CA SER A 101 -4.93 16.91 -1.20
C SER A 101 -3.78 15.90 -1.06
N PRO A 102 -3.44 15.44 0.15
CA PRO A 102 -2.41 14.42 0.35
C PRO A 102 -2.61 13.15 -0.49
N ARG A 103 -3.86 12.68 -0.62
CA ARG A 103 -4.21 11.54 -1.46
C ARG A 103 -3.94 11.82 -2.94
N ASN A 104 -4.29 13.01 -3.43
CA ASN A 104 -4.04 13.40 -4.81
C ASN A 104 -2.54 13.49 -5.13
N GLU A 105 -1.71 13.92 -4.18
CA GLU A 105 -0.25 13.93 -4.35
C GLU A 105 0.30 12.49 -4.53
N VAL A 106 -0.19 11.53 -3.73
CA VAL A 106 0.19 10.11 -3.86
C VAL A 106 -0.30 9.53 -5.17
N LEU A 107 -1.57 9.78 -5.55
CA LEU A 107 -2.12 9.32 -6.82
C LEU A 107 -1.36 9.89 -8.03
N GLN A 108 -0.95 11.16 -7.96
CA GLN A 108 -0.13 11.78 -8.99
C GLN A 108 1.25 11.11 -9.09
N LEU A 109 1.89 10.81 -7.96
CA LEU A 109 3.14 10.05 -7.98
C LEU A 109 2.95 8.67 -8.62
N VAL A 110 1.90 7.94 -8.29
CA VAL A 110 1.61 6.63 -8.91
C VAL A 110 1.49 6.78 -10.44
N LYS A 111 0.78 7.79 -10.94
CA LYS A 111 0.71 8.08 -12.39
C LYS A 111 2.09 8.30 -13.00
N GLU A 112 2.94 9.05 -12.32
CA GLU A 112 4.28 9.38 -12.82
C GLU A 112 5.23 8.16 -12.80
N LEU A 113 5.01 7.21 -11.90
CA LEU A 113 5.79 5.98 -11.82
C LEU A 113 5.32 4.90 -12.81
N VAL A 114 4.08 4.94 -13.28
CA VAL A 114 3.57 4.03 -14.31
C VAL A 114 4.11 4.48 -15.68
N ASP A 115 5.39 4.15 -15.92
CA ASP A 115 6.09 4.47 -17.17
C ASP A 115 6.41 3.15 -17.90
N PRO A 116 6.02 2.99 -19.17
CA PRO A 116 6.32 1.78 -19.96
C PRO A 116 7.82 1.44 -20.03
N ARG A 117 8.71 2.42 -19.81
CA ARG A 117 10.16 2.21 -19.75
C ARG A 117 10.61 1.46 -18.50
N LEU A 118 9.78 1.40 -17.46
CA LEU A 118 10.04 0.71 -16.19
C LEU A 118 9.31 -0.64 -16.13
N SER A 119 9.50 -1.47 -17.17
CA SER A 119 8.79 -2.76 -17.32
C SER A 119 9.00 -3.76 -16.17
N TYR A 120 10.00 -3.56 -15.34
CA TYR A 120 10.31 -4.36 -14.15
C TYR A 120 9.75 -3.75 -12.86
N LEU A 121 9.09 -2.59 -12.93
CA LEU A 121 8.39 -2.00 -11.79
C LEU A 121 6.95 -2.52 -11.73
N HIS A 122 6.60 -3.02 -10.57
CA HIS A 122 5.25 -3.48 -10.24
C HIS A 122 4.73 -2.66 -9.05
N ILE A 123 3.59 -2.00 -9.22
CA ILE A 123 2.96 -1.23 -8.15
C ILE A 123 1.65 -1.96 -7.77
N CYS A 124 1.53 -2.31 -6.50
CA CYS A 124 0.31 -2.83 -5.91
C CYS A 124 -0.28 -1.76 -5.00
N VAL A 125 -1.53 -1.39 -5.25
CA VAL A 125 -2.27 -0.44 -4.41
C VAL A 125 -3.49 -1.15 -3.86
N THR A 126 -3.70 -1.10 -2.55
CA THR A 126 -4.94 -1.53 -1.93
C THR A 126 -5.72 -0.33 -1.43
N SER A 127 -7.03 -0.36 -1.54
CA SER A 127 -7.92 0.67 -1.02
C SER A 127 -9.37 0.19 -0.98
N ARG A 128 -10.21 0.87 -0.22
CA ARG A 128 -11.67 0.81 -0.41
C ARG A 128 -12.03 1.45 -1.76
N PRO A 129 -13.23 1.14 -2.30
CA PRO A 129 -13.67 1.62 -3.62
C PRO A 129 -14.10 3.11 -3.57
N GLU A 130 -13.14 4.01 -3.31
CA GLU A 130 -13.35 5.45 -3.33
C GLU A 130 -13.35 5.99 -4.77
N ILE A 131 -14.28 6.91 -5.09
CA ILE A 131 -14.51 7.41 -6.44
C ILE A 131 -13.26 8.07 -7.04
N ASP A 132 -12.54 8.88 -6.24
CA ASP A 132 -11.34 9.58 -6.66
C ASP A 132 -10.17 8.62 -6.94
N ILE A 133 -10.02 7.58 -6.13
CA ILE A 133 -9.02 6.54 -6.33
C ILE A 133 -9.33 5.73 -7.59
N GLN A 134 -10.58 5.30 -7.75
CA GLN A 134 -11.01 4.54 -8.92
C GLN A 134 -10.83 5.34 -10.21
N ALA A 135 -11.22 6.60 -10.24
CA ALA A 135 -11.08 7.48 -11.40
C ALA A 135 -9.64 7.60 -11.91
N VAL A 136 -8.67 7.50 -11.00
CA VAL A 136 -7.25 7.56 -11.36
C VAL A 136 -6.70 6.18 -11.70
N LEU A 137 -6.91 5.18 -10.83
CA LEU A 137 -6.26 3.88 -10.96
C LEU A 137 -6.89 3.00 -12.03
N GLN A 138 -8.18 3.13 -12.33
CA GLN A 138 -8.88 2.32 -13.32
C GLN A 138 -8.20 2.35 -14.70
N HIS A 139 -7.64 3.51 -15.09
CA HIS A 139 -6.93 3.66 -16.37
C HIS A 139 -5.48 3.17 -16.35
N LEU A 140 -4.92 2.97 -15.16
CA LEU A 140 -3.53 2.56 -14.96
C LEU A 140 -3.41 1.06 -14.65
N THR A 141 -4.50 0.42 -14.23
CA THR A 141 -4.49 -0.94 -13.71
C THR A 141 -4.97 -1.92 -14.77
N PRO A 142 -4.09 -2.76 -15.33
CA PRO A 142 -4.50 -3.80 -16.29
C PRO A 142 -5.31 -4.92 -15.64
N HIS A 143 -5.15 -5.14 -14.34
CA HIS A 143 -5.77 -6.24 -13.60
C HIS A 143 -6.28 -5.74 -12.23
N PRO A 144 -7.45 -5.07 -12.19
CA PRO A 144 -8.10 -4.77 -10.93
C PRO A 144 -8.62 -6.08 -10.30
N VAL A 145 -8.38 -6.25 -9.00
CA VAL A 145 -8.92 -7.36 -8.22
C VAL A 145 -9.90 -6.78 -7.21
N SER A 146 -11.15 -7.22 -7.26
CA SER A 146 -12.16 -6.88 -6.27
C SER A 146 -12.28 -8.02 -5.27
N LEU A 147 -11.94 -7.77 -4.00
CA LEU A 147 -12.11 -8.77 -2.95
C LEU A 147 -13.59 -9.08 -2.68
N HIS A 148 -14.50 -8.16 -3.04
CA HIS A 148 -15.94 -8.37 -2.89
C HIS A 148 -16.51 -9.43 -3.86
N ASP A 149 -15.86 -9.61 -5.01
CA ASP A 149 -16.32 -10.53 -6.04
C ASP A 149 -15.73 -11.95 -5.90
N GLU A 150 -14.83 -12.16 -4.96
CA GLU A 150 -14.23 -13.46 -4.67
C GLU A 150 -15.21 -14.35 -3.91
N SER A 151 -15.77 -15.34 -4.60
CA SER A 151 -16.75 -16.29 -4.04
C SER A 151 -16.24 -17.05 -2.79
N GLY A 152 -14.91 -17.23 -2.68
CA GLY A 152 -14.27 -17.84 -1.51
C GLY A 152 -14.33 -16.98 -0.26
N GLN A 153 -14.26 -15.67 -0.37
CA GLN A 153 -14.20 -14.77 0.78
C GLN A 153 -15.47 -14.84 1.66
N LYS A 154 -16.63 -14.90 1.04
CA LYS A 154 -17.90 -15.02 1.81
C LYS A 154 -17.94 -16.29 2.63
N GLN A 155 -17.42 -17.40 2.08
CA GLN A 155 -17.33 -18.67 2.78
C GLN A 155 -16.30 -18.58 3.92
N ASP A 156 -15.12 -18.01 3.65
CA ASP A 156 -14.07 -17.84 4.67
C ASP A 156 -14.56 -16.99 5.85
N ILE A 157 -15.31 -15.91 5.59
CA ILE A 157 -15.92 -15.08 6.62
C ILE A 157 -16.96 -15.87 7.41
N ALA A 158 -17.82 -16.60 6.73
CA ALA A 158 -18.84 -17.41 7.38
C ALA A 158 -18.21 -18.49 8.30
N ASP A 159 -17.17 -19.16 7.81
CA ASP A 159 -16.44 -20.19 8.56
C ASP A 159 -15.71 -19.59 9.77
N TYR A 160 -15.08 -18.41 9.60
CA TYR A 160 -14.44 -17.69 10.70
C TYR A 160 -15.45 -17.27 11.77
N VAL A 161 -16.54 -16.61 11.37
CA VAL A 161 -17.59 -16.15 12.31
C VAL A 161 -18.19 -17.33 13.04
N ASN A 162 -18.50 -18.42 12.34
CA ASN A 162 -19.02 -19.66 12.93
C ASN A 162 -18.04 -20.24 13.97
N SER A 163 -16.76 -20.30 13.60
CA SER A 163 -15.71 -20.79 14.51
C SER A 163 -15.61 -19.95 15.78
N VAL A 164 -15.59 -18.61 15.64
CA VAL A 164 -15.49 -17.69 16.79
C VAL A 164 -16.71 -17.80 17.69
N VAL A 165 -17.92 -17.77 17.13
CA VAL A 165 -19.18 -17.81 17.91
C VAL A 165 -19.30 -19.10 18.74
N HIS A 166 -18.80 -20.22 18.23
CA HIS A 166 -18.86 -21.49 18.94
C HIS A 166 -17.67 -21.74 19.89
N SER A 167 -16.52 -21.13 19.65
CA SER A 167 -15.31 -21.31 20.48
C SER A 167 -15.17 -20.28 21.59
N ASP A 168 -15.76 -19.09 21.48
CA ASP A 168 -15.62 -18.04 22.47
C ASP A 168 -16.40 -18.37 23.74
N SER A 169 -15.69 -18.31 24.86
CA SER A 169 -16.25 -18.60 26.20
C SER A 169 -17.36 -17.62 26.60
N ALA A 170 -17.33 -16.38 26.13
CA ALA A 170 -18.35 -15.37 26.40
C ALA A 170 -19.68 -15.69 25.72
N MET A 171 -19.63 -16.38 24.57
CA MET A 171 -20.81 -16.75 23.78
C MET A 171 -21.33 -18.16 24.15
N ARG A 172 -20.64 -18.87 25.02
CA ARG A 172 -21.00 -20.24 25.41
C ARG A 172 -22.38 -20.38 26.05
N ARG A 173 -22.89 -19.26 26.63
CA ARG A 173 -24.20 -19.22 27.32
C ARG A 173 -25.32 -18.74 26.39
N TRP A 174 -25.03 -18.38 25.17
CA TRP A 174 -26.04 -17.93 24.23
C TRP A 174 -26.86 -19.10 23.73
N ARG A 175 -28.13 -18.85 23.40
CA ARG A 175 -28.99 -19.85 22.75
C ARG A 175 -28.48 -20.10 21.33
N GLU A 176 -28.67 -21.27 20.82
CA GLU A 176 -28.26 -21.61 19.44
C GLU A 176 -28.94 -20.69 18.42
N GLU A 177 -30.22 -20.33 18.62
CA GLU A 177 -30.97 -19.42 17.77
C GLU A 177 -30.29 -18.03 17.70
N ASP A 178 -29.73 -17.50 18.81
CA ASP A 178 -29.02 -16.22 18.88
C ASP A 178 -27.67 -16.33 18.17
N LYS A 179 -26.99 -17.47 18.31
CA LYS A 179 -25.72 -17.73 17.60
C LYS A 179 -25.94 -17.81 16.09
N ASP A 180 -26.96 -18.54 15.64
CA ASP A 180 -27.31 -18.65 14.22
C ASP A 180 -27.66 -17.29 13.62
N LEU A 181 -28.41 -16.46 14.35
CA LEU A 181 -28.74 -15.11 13.93
C LEU A 181 -27.50 -14.24 13.76
N VAL A 182 -26.55 -14.30 14.70
CA VAL A 182 -25.29 -13.54 14.64
C VAL A 182 -24.44 -14.03 13.48
N ILE A 183 -24.25 -15.34 13.32
CA ILE A 183 -23.49 -15.92 12.22
C ILE A 183 -24.06 -15.45 10.88
N LYS A 184 -25.37 -15.62 10.70
CA LYS A 184 -26.05 -15.19 9.47
C LYS A 184 -25.90 -13.70 9.22
N THR A 185 -26.18 -12.86 10.24
CA THR A 185 -26.14 -11.40 10.08
C THR A 185 -24.74 -10.89 9.77
N LEU A 186 -23.71 -11.40 10.44
CA LEU A 186 -22.34 -10.98 10.21
C LEU A 186 -21.82 -11.49 8.85
N SER A 187 -22.13 -12.74 8.48
CA SER A 187 -21.72 -13.29 7.17
C SER A 187 -22.38 -12.58 5.99
N GLU A 188 -23.65 -12.16 6.14
CA GLU A 188 -24.37 -11.42 5.09
C GLU A 188 -23.96 -9.96 5.00
N LYS A 189 -23.59 -9.31 6.14
CA LYS A 189 -23.25 -7.89 6.21
C LYS A 189 -21.76 -7.60 6.18
N ALA A 190 -20.93 -8.60 6.17
CA ALA A 190 -19.47 -8.42 6.16
C ALA A 190 -18.93 -7.82 4.86
N ASP A 191 -19.74 -7.61 3.87
CA ASP A 191 -19.59 -6.87 2.61
C ASP A 191 -18.13 -6.44 2.29
N GLY A 192 -17.19 -7.42 2.42
CA GLY A 192 -15.78 -7.23 2.11
C GLY A 192 -14.93 -6.49 3.14
N MET A 193 -15.34 -6.46 4.39
CA MET A 193 -14.47 -5.98 5.49
C MET A 193 -13.44 -7.03 5.90
#